data_6dd5f2d7eeca023c96685bac9656d2a3
#
_entry.id   6dd5f2d7eeca023c96685bac9656d2a3
#
_cell.length_a   1.000
_cell.length_b   1.000
_cell.length_c   1.000
_cell.angle_alpha   90.00
_cell.angle_beta   90.00
_cell.angle_gamma   90.00
#
_symmetry.space_group_name_H-M   'P 1'
#
loop_
_entity.id
_entity.type
_entity.pdbx_description
1 polymer ?
#
loop_
_entity_poly.entity_id
_entity_poly.type
_entity_poly.pdbx_seq_one_letter_code
_entity_poly.pdbx_strand_id
1 'polypeptide(L)'
;MDAEGNNQIVLRRQIVKREIIRVEPFDSNFEKWGVPVSTCTRAGDMIFVSGLPPFDPKTGELLVHAPFEQQAERCLEELKTALEAAGSDLEHVLKVNVLCVSPEHFKAFNEIYKRYFPKNPPARIFFCVPVWTGPFDIEIECIAVRKD
;
A
#
# COMPACT_ATOMS: atom_id res chain seq x y z
N MET A 1 57.14 -2.06 -17.04
CA MET A 1 56.14 -2.64 -17.93
C MET A 1 55.28 -3.53 -17.09
N ASP A 2 54.00 -3.43 -17.25
CA ASP A 2 52.86 -4.08 -16.64
C ASP A 2 52.13 -3.22 -15.64
N ALA A 3 51.31 -2.38 -16.27
CA ALA A 3 50.24 -1.66 -15.60
C ALA A 3 48.99 -2.53 -15.57
N GLU A 4 48.84 -3.41 -14.61
CA GLU A 4 47.59 -3.99 -14.25
C GLU A 4 46.90 -3.08 -13.24
N GLY A 5 46.06 -2.21 -13.79
CA GLY A 5 45.14 -1.39 -13.01
C GLY A 5 44.11 -2.29 -12.34
N ASN A 6 44.38 -2.67 -11.11
CA ASN A 6 43.47 -3.43 -10.27
C ASN A 6 42.30 -2.52 -9.84
N ASN A 7 41.30 -2.40 -10.71
CA ASN A 7 40.08 -1.64 -10.44
C ASN A 7 39.21 -2.46 -9.49
N GLN A 8 39.62 -2.57 -8.23
CA GLN A 8 38.79 -3.15 -7.18
C GLN A 8 37.59 -2.22 -6.98
N ILE A 9 36.47 -2.58 -7.59
CA ILE A 9 35.14 -2.03 -7.26
C ILE A 9 34.88 -2.41 -5.81
N VAL A 10 35.22 -1.54 -4.87
CA VAL A 10 34.83 -1.69 -3.48
C VAL A 10 33.30 -1.43 -3.43
N LEU A 11 32.52 -2.48 -3.55
CA LEU A 11 31.10 -2.45 -3.25
C LEU A 11 30.95 -2.12 -1.76
N ARG A 12 30.84 -0.83 -1.44
CA ARG A 12 30.44 -0.42 -0.10
C ARG A 12 29.04 -0.95 0.12
N ARG A 13 28.91 -1.93 1.01
CA ARG A 13 27.62 -2.42 1.50
C ARG A 13 26.89 -1.23 2.11
N GLN A 14 25.94 -0.64 1.38
CA GLN A 14 25.05 0.34 1.97
C GLN A 14 24.20 -0.40 3.01
N ILE A 15 24.31 0.03 4.26
CA ILE A 15 23.41 -0.47 5.31
C ILE A 15 22.06 0.14 5.05
N VAL A 16 21.12 -0.68 4.60
CA VAL A 16 19.73 -0.28 4.39
C VAL A 16 19.05 -0.19 5.75
N LYS A 17 18.57 0.99 6.11
CA LYS A 17 17.82 1.23 7.35
C LYS A 17 16.34 1.32 7.06
N ARG A 18 15.52 0.80 7.98
CA ARG A 18 14.08 1.01 7.97
C ARG A 18 13.77 2.45 8.38
N GLU A 19 12.96 3.12 7.58
CA GLU A 19 12.39 4.44 7.86
C GLU A 19 10.88 4.29 8.03
N ILE A 20 10.30 5.04 8.95
CA ILE A 20 8.84 5.16 9.12
C ILE A 20 8.41 6.43 8.39
N ILE A 21 7.47 6.29 7.48
CA ILE A 21 6.85 7.41 6.75
C ILE A 21 5.48 7.64 7.36
N ARG A 22 5.35 8.74 8.10
CA ARG A 22 4.07 9.11 8.69
C ARG A 22 3.13 9.66 7.62
N VAL A 23 1.92 9.15 7.57
CA VAL A 23 0.88 9.54 6.61
C VAL A 23 -0.38 9.94 7.36
N GLU A 24 -0.69 11.22 7.35
CA GLU A 24 -1.93 11.70 7.99
C GLU A 24 -3.12 11.63 7.01
N PRO A 25 -4.34 11.36 7.49
CA PRO A 25 -4.71 11.16 8.91
C PRO A 25 -4.58 9.70 9.39
N PHE A 26 -4.03 8.78 8.60
CA PHE A 26 -4.06 7.33 8.86
C PHE A 26 -3.30 6.96 10.13
N ASP A 27 -2.07 7.45 10.30
CA ASP A 27 -1.29 7.15 11.50
C ASP A 27 -1.97 7.70 12.77
N SER A 28 -2.56 8.90 12.72
CA SER A 28 -3.34 9.45 13.84
C SER A 28 -4.59 8.60 14.15
N ASN A 29 -5.25 8.05 13.15
CA ASN A 29 -6.39 7.15 13.35
C ASN A 29 -5.96 5.84 14.02
N PHE A 30 -4.87 5.23 13.56
CA PHE A 30 -4.34 4.02 14.17
C PHE A 30 -3.92 4.23 15.63
N GLU A 31 -3.26 5.35 15.92
CA GLU A 31 -2.90 5.74 17.29
C GLU A 31 -4.14 5.90 18.18
N LYS A 32 -5.16 6.60 17.71
CA LYS A 32 -6.45 6.78 18.41
C LYS A 32 -7.13 5.46 18.74
N TRP A 33 -7.01 4.47 17.86
CA TRP A 33 -7.61 3.15 18.08
C TRP A 33 -6.70 2.18 18.83
N GLY A 34 -5.49 2.60 19.18
CA GLY A 34 -4.51 1.75 19.85
C GLY A 34 -3.99 0.60 18.96
N VAL A 35 -4.03 0.77 17.64
CA VAL A 35 -3.50 -0.19 16.68
C VAL A 35 -2.00 0.08 16.47
N PRO A 36 -1.09 -0.84 16.84
CA PRO A 36 0.35 -0.62 16.78
C PRO A 36 0.90 -0.88 15.36
N VAL A 37 0.59 0.01 14.41
CA VAL A 37 0.99 -0.09 13.02
C VAL A 37 1.48 1.26 12.50
N SER A 38 2.42 1.25 11.59
CA SER A 38 2.79 2.42 10.79
C SER A 38 2.11 2.31 9.44
N THR A 39 1.52 3.38 8.93
CA THR A 39 0.87 3.39 7.62
C THR A 39 1.86 3.00 6.52
N CYS A 40 3.08 3.49 6.60
CA CYS A 40 4.08 3.24 5.58
C CYS A 40 5.48 3.10 6.18
N THR A 41 6.25 2.15 5.65
CA THR A 41 7.68 1.99 5.94
C THR A 41 8.48 1.94 4.65
N ARG A 42 9.74 2.38 4.72
CA ARG A 42 10.67 2.36 3.60
C ARG A 42 12.00 1.77 4.00
N ALA A 43 12.64 1.05 3.06
CA ALA A 43 14.00 0.54 3.21
C ALA A 43 14.72 0.67 1.86
N GLY A 44 15.67 1.61 1.74
CA GLY A 44 16.23 2.01 0.45
C GLY A 44 15.12 2.55 -0.46
N ASP A 45 14.97 1.98 -1.64
CA ASP A 45 13.91 2.37 -2.59
C ASP A 45 12.61 1.59 -2.42
N MET A 46 12.59 0.56 -1.58
CA MET A 46 11.41 -0.27 -1.33
C MET A 46 10.48 0.40 -0.33
N ILE A 47 9.20 0.46 -0.68
CA ILE A 47 8.10 1.05 0.09
C ILE A 47 7.08 -0.03 0.40
N PHE A 48 6.65 -0.09 1.65
CA PHE A 48 5.65 -1.03 2.15
C PHE A 48 4.50 -0.22 2.75
N VAL A 49 3.33 -0.34 2.17
CA VAL A 49 2.11 0.30 2.69
C VAL A 49 1.28 -0.76 3.41
N SER A 50 0.91 -0.47 4.64
CA SER A 50 0.09 -1.34 5.47
C SER A 50 -1.30 -1.56 4.87
N GLY A 51 -1.98 -2.59 5.30
CA GLY A 51 -3.39 -2.78 5.02
C GLY A 51 -4.20 -1.56 5.48
N LEU A 52 -4.87 -0.90 4.53
CA LEU A 52 -5.69 0.27 4.78
C LEU A 52 -7.16 -0.11 4.62
N PRO A 53 -7.94 -0.05 5.72
CA PRO A 53 -9.40 -0.16 5.66
C PRO A 53 -10.00 1.13 5.12
N PRO A 54 -11.25 1.11 4.61
CA PRO A 54 -11.86 2.29 4.01
C PRO A 54 -12.22 3.35 5.07
N PHE A 55 -11.59 4.52 5.01
CA PHE A 55 -11.88 5.67 5.87
C PHE A 55 -12.73 6.71 5.15
N ASP A 56 -13.60 7.37 5.87
CA ASP A 56 -14.21 8.61 5.40
C ASP A 56 -13.15 9.72 5.39
N PRO A 57 -12.89 10.36 4.24
CA PRO A 57 -11.83 11.37 4.13
C PRO A 57 -12.11 12.67 4.92
N LYS A 58 -13.37 12.90 5.33
CA LYS A 58 -13.78 14.08 6.07
C LYS A 58 -13.74 13.87 7.58
N THR A 59 -14.18 12.70 8.03
CA THR A 59 -14.31 12.38 9.46
C THR A 59 -13.18 11.51 9.99
N GLY A 60 -12.46 10.76 9.12
CA GLY A 60 -11.49 9.75 9.48
C GLY A 60 -12.10 8.48 10.06
N GLU A 61 -13.42 8.34 10.04
CA GLU A 61 -14.12 7.16 10.54
C GLU A 61 -14.17 6.05 9.48
N LEU A 62 -14.32 4.79 9.93
CA LEU A 62 -14.48 3.66 9.03
C LEU A 62 -15.81 3.71 8.29
N LEU A 63 -15.81 3.40 7.00
CA LEU A 63 -16.99 3.32 6.15
C LEU A 63 -17.72 1.98 6.33
N VAL A 64 -18.24 1.72 7.52
CA VAL A 64 -18.79 0.41 7.92
C VAL A 64 -20.09 0.02 7.23
N HIS A 65 -20.86 0.98 6.73
CA HIS A 65 -22.17 0.74 6.08
C HIS A 65 -22.22 1.24 4.64
N ALA A 66 -21.08 1.66 4.10
CA ALA A 66 -21.00 2.07 2.70
C ALA A 66 -21.11 0.88 1.76
N PRO A 67 -21.64 1.05 0.55
CA PRO A 67 -21.59 0.03 -0.48
C PRO A 67 -20.14 -0.43 -0.74
N PHE A 68 -19.98 -1.70 -1.10
CA PHE A 68 -18.65 -2.29 -1.34
C PHE A 68 -17.81 -1.47 -2.32
N GLU A 69 -18.41 -1.00 -3.41
CA GLU A 69 -17.73 -0.20 -4.43
C GLU A 69 -17.13 1.08 -3.86
N GLN A 70 -17.84 1.75 -2.96
CA GLN A 70 -17.34 2.95 -2.28
C GLN A 70 -16.20 2.61 -1.33
N GLN A 71 -16.29 1.51 -0.60
CA GLN A 71 -15.21 1.03 0.27
C GLN A 71 -13.94 0.70 -0.54
N ALA A 72 -14.09 0.00 -1.67
CA ALA A 72 -12.98 -0.36 -2.55
C ALA A 72 -12.30 0.87 -3.16
N GLU A 73 -13.06 1.84 -3.64
CA GLU A 73 -12.54 3.11 -4.15
C GLU A 73 -11.75 3.85 -3.06
N ARG A 74 -12.27 3.90 -1.84
CA ARG A 74 -11.58 4.56 -0.73
C ARG A 74 -10.24 3.91 -0.42
N CYS A 75 -10.19 2.58 -0.31
CA CYS A 75 -8.93 1.87 -0.08
C CYS A 75 -7.89 2.18 -1.17
N LEU A 76 -8.28 2.27 -2.43
CA LEU A 76 -7.37 2.61 -3.54
C LEU A 76 -6.92 4.08 -3.51
N GLU A 77 -7.79 5.02 -3.16
CA GLU A 77 -7.42 6.42 -2.95
C GLU A 77 -6.47 6.61 -1.76
N GLU A 78 -6.68 5.86 -0.70
CA GLU A 78 -5.81 5.88 0.48
C GLU A 78 -4.44 5.31 0.17
N LEU A 79 -4.39 4.22 -0.59
CA LEU A 79 -3.15 3.65 -1.10
C LEU A 79 -2.35 4.68 -1.90
N LYS A 80 -3.02 5.40 -2.79
CA LYS A 80 -2.42 6.50 -3.57
C LYS A 80 -1.86 7.59 -2.65
N THR A 81 -2.63 8.03 -1.66
CA THR A 81 -2.20 9.03 -0.68
C THR A 81 -0.95 8.57 0.08
N ALA A 82 -0.92 7.33 0.54
CA ALA A 82 0.23 6.77 1.26
C ALA A 82 1.49 6.67 0.37
N LEU A 83 1.32 6.27 -0.89
CA LEU A 83 2.40 6.20 -1.86
C LEU A 83 2.99 7.58 -2.17
N GLU A 84 2.16 8.58 -2.40
CA GLU A 84 2.58 9.97 -2.64
C GLU A 84 3.38 10.53 -1.46
N ALA A 85 2.91 10.29 -0.23
CA ALA A 85 3.63 10.68 0.99
C ALA A 85 5.01 9.98 1.12
N ALA A 86 5.15 8.78 0.59
CA ALA A 86 6.38 8.01 0.61
C ALA A 86 7.33 8.31 -0.57
N GLY A 87 6.95 9.20 -1.49
CA GLY A 87 7.73 9.53 -2.68
C GLY A 87 7.57 8.52 -3.82
N SER A 88 6.37 7.95 -3.95
CA SER A 88 5.99 7.00 -5.01
C SER A 88 4.65 7.40 -5.63
N ASP A 89 4.08 6.52 -6.41
CA ASP A 89 2.74 6.61 -7.00
C ASP A 89 2.25 5.22 -7.45
N LEU A 90 1.06 5.16 -8.05
CA LEU A 90 0.46 3.90 -8.49
C LEU A 90 1.24 3.21 -9.63
N GLU A 91 1.96 3.96 -10.47
CA GLU A 91 2.75 3.37 -11.57
C GLU A 91 3.99 2.63 -11.06
N HIS A 92 4.43 2.94 -9.84
CA HIS A 92 5.59 2.32 -9.18
C HIS A 92 5.22 1.18 -8.23
N VAL A 93 3.95 0.79 -8.18
CA VAL A 93 3.50 -0.35 -7.39
C VAL A 93 3.97 -1.66 -8.02
N LEU A 94 4.59 -2.51 -7.21
CA LEU A 94 5.08 -3.83 -7.62
C LEU A 94 4.08 -4.95 -7.30
N LYS A 95 3.44 -4.86 -6.15
CA LYS A 95 2.54 -5.89 -5.63
C LYS A 95 1.39 -5.27 -4.88
N VAL A 96 0.19 -5.77 -5.12
CA VAL A 96 -1.02 -5.45 -4.36
C VAL A 96 -1.58 -6.72 -3.76
N ASN A 97 -1.89 -6.68 -2.47
CA ASN A 97 -2.65 -7.71 -1.78
C ASN A 97 -4.00 -7.14 -1.38
N VAL A 98 -5.07 -7.80 -1.84
CA VAL A 98 -6.45 -7.42 -1.56
C VAL A 98 -7.05 -8.48 -0.65
N LEU A 99 -7.50 -8.05 0.52
CA LEU A 99 -8.22 -8.86 1.48
C LEU A 99 -9.69 -8.46 1.44
N CYS A 100 -10.59 -9.42 1.30
CA CYS A 100 -12.00 -9.16 1.14
C CYS A 100 -12.85 -10.19 1.90
N VAL A 101 -14.03 -9.80 2.35
CA VAL A 101 -14.92 -10.68 3.12
C VAL A 101 -15.61 -11.73 2.25
N SER A 102 -15.83 -11.48 0.95
CA SER A 102 -16.60 -12.37 0.08
C SER A 102 -16.05 -12.42 -1.36
N PRO A 103 -16.04 -13.61 -2.00
CA PRO A 103 -15.68 -13.76 -3.40
C PRO A 103 -16.70 -13.08 -4.35
N GLU A 104 -17.89 -12.79 -3.91
CA GLU A 104 -18.92 -12.12 -4.70
C GLU A 104 -18.49 -10.72 -5.17
N HIS A 105 -17.61 -10.07 -4.40
CA HIS A 105 -17.07 -8.76 -4.72
C HIS A 105 -15.96 -8.76 -5.79
N PHE A 106 -15.44 -9.92 -6.18
CA PHE A 106 -14.30 -10.02 -7.08
C PHE A 106 -14.51 -9.32 -8.42
N LYS A 107 -15.68 -9.49 -9.04
CA LYS A 107 -16.00 -8.87 -10.33
C LYS A 107 -16.10 -7.34 -10.21
N ALA A 108 -16.86 -6.86 -9.24
CA ALA A 108 -17.02 -5.41 -8.99
C ALA A 108 -15.67 -4.76 -8.67
N PHE A 109 -14.86 -5.40 -7.83
CA PHE A 109 -13.52 -4.93 -7.52
C PHE A 109 -12.64 -4.81 -8.77
N ASN A 110 -12.65 -5.78 -9.66
CA ASN A 110 -11.85 -5.73 -10.88
C ASN A 110 -12.21 -4.55 -11.79
N GLU A 111 -13.49 -4.19 -11.90
CA GLU A 111 -13.92 -3.03 -12.69
C GLU A 111 -13.44 -1.70 -12.07
N ILE A 112 -13.42 -1.62 -10.75
CA ILE A 112 -12.88 -0.46 -10.03
C ILE A 112 -11.35 -0.41 -10.20
N TYR A 113 -10.67 -1.52 -9.97
CA TYR A 113 -9.22 -1.65 -10.01
C TYR A 113 -8.62 -1.23 -11.36
N LYS A 114 -9.27 -1.54 -12.48
CA LYS A 114 -8.86 -1.14 -13.83
C LYS A 114 -8.77 0.38 -14.00
N ARG A 115 -9.54 1.15 -13.25
CA ARG A 115 -9.51 2.62 -13.30
C ARG A 115 -8.24 3.20 -12.67
N TYR A 116 -7.71 2.50 -11.66
CA TYR A 116 -6.49 2.90 -10.95
C TYR A 116 -5.22 2.34 -11.61
N PHE A 117 -5.33 1.19 -12.23
CA PHE A 117 -4.24 0.50 -12.94
C PHE A 117 -4.63 0.19 -14.38
N PRO A 118 -4.80 1.24 -15.24
CA PRO A 118 -5.31 1.05 -16.60
C PRO A 118 -4.29 0.44 -17.55
N LYS A 119 -2.99 0.55 -17.23
CA LYS A 119 -1.89 0.01 -18.03
C LYS A 119 -0.88 -0.68 -17.14
N ASN A 120 -0.32 -1.80 -17.62
CA ASN A 120 0.73 -2.53 -16.91
C ASN A 120 0.42 -2.76 -15.43
N PRO A 121 -0.71 -3.40 -15.07
CA PRO A 121 -1.11 -3.57 -13.68
C PRO A 121 -0.04 -4.35 -12.90
N PRO A 122 0.17 -4.04 -11.62
CA PRO A 122 1.14 -4.74 -10.78
C PRO A 122 0.73 -6.19 -10.53
N ALA A 123 1.68 -6.99 -10.05
CA ALA A 123 1.36 -8.30 -9.51
C ALA A 123 0.32 -8.18 -8.40
N ARG A 124 -0.69 -9.06 -8.36
CA ARG A 124 -1.79 -8.97 -7.41
C ARG A 124 -2.22 -10.33 -6.89
N ILE A 125 -2.66 -10.37 -5.64
CA ILE A 125 -3.51 -11.44 -5.13
C ILE A 125 -4.82 -10.83 -4.61
N PHE A 126 -5.91 -11.57 -4.76
CA PHE A 126 -7.20 -11.28 -4.14
C PHE A 126 -7.62 -12.53 -3.38
N PHE A 127 -7.82 -12.42 -2.10
CA PHE A 127 -8.24 -13.54 -1.28
C PHE A 127 -9.32 -13.15 -0.27
N CYS A 128 -10.14 -14.13 0.10
CA CYS A 128 -11.24 -13.93 1.01
C CYS A 128 -10.87 -14.39 2.41
N VAL A 129 -11.25 -13.59 3.39
CA VAL A 129 -11.02 -13.83 4.81
C VAL A 129 -12.39 -14.02 5.48
N PRO A 130 -12.77 -15.25 5.87
CA PRO A 130 -14.11 -15.52 6.40
C PRO A 130 -14.34 -14.94 7.81
N VAL A 131 -13.27 -14.68 8.55
CA VAL A 131 -13.31 -14.02 9.86
C VAL A 131 -12.53 -12.72 9.75
N TRP A 132 -13.18 -11.60 9.94
CA TRP A 132 -12.69 -10.29 9.65
C TRP A 132 -12.41 -9.46 10.93
N THR A 133 -11.44 -8.57 10.86
CA THR A 133 -10.99 -7.79 12.03
C THR A 133 -11.83 -6.55 12.31
N GLY A 134 -12.67 -6.13 11.37
CA GLY A 134 -13.47 -4.91 11.49
C GLY A 134 -14.78 -4.98 10.71
N PRO A 135 -15.65 -3.98 10.87
CA PRO A 135 -16.97 -3.93 10.25
C PRO A 135 -16.94 -3.31 8.84
N PHE A 136 -15.94 -3.64 8.04
CA PHE A 136 -15.76 -3.23 6.64
C PHE A 136 -15.47 -4.47 5.77
N ASP A 137 -15.63 -4.36 4.46
CA ASP A 137 -15.63 -5.52 3.56
C ASP A 137 -14.29 -5.74 2.84
N ILE A 138 -13.39 -4.77 2.86
CA ILE A 138 -12.15 -4.79 2.09
C ILE A 138 -11.03 -4.02 2.78
N GLU A 139 -9.81 -4.51 2.61
CA GLU A 139 -8.57 -3.88 3.01
C GLU A 139 -7.52 -4.13 1.93
N ILE A 140 -6.67 -3.16 1.66
CA ILE A 140 -5.66 -3.26 0.60
C ILE A 140 -4.30 -2.82 1.15
N GLU A 141 -3.27 -3.61 0.88
CA GLU A 141 -1.87 -3.29 1.12
C GLU A 141 -1.06 -3.35 -0.18
N CYS A 142 0.09 -2.70 -0.24
CA CYS A 142 0.97 -2.81 -1.38
C CYS A 142 2.46 -2.72 -1.05
N ILE A 143 3.26 -3.18 -2.02
CA ILE A 143 4.70 -2.96 -2.10
C ILE A 143 4.96 -2.14 -3.35
N ALA A 144 5.77 -1.10 -3.21
CA ALA A 144 6.15 -0.21 -4.31
C ALA A 144 7.64 0.13 -4.27
N VAL A 145 8.11 0.83 -5.29
CA VAL A 145 9.42 1.47 -5.29
C VAL A 145 9.26 2.98 -5.32
N ARG A 146 10.25 3.68 -4.79
CA ARG A 146 10.32 5.13 -4.90
C ARG A 146 10.46 5.54 -6.37
N LYS A 147 9.80 6.60 -6.77
CA LYS A 147 10.06 7.25 -8.06
C LYS A 147 11.28 8.16 -7.95
N ASP A 148 11.98 8.34 -9.05
CA ASP A 148 13.15 9.21 -9.18
C ASP A 148 12.81 10.70 -8.97
#